data_a1680c3ac4cf4b1af42de7d3535d3b65
#
_entry.id   a1680c3ac4cf4b1af42de7d3535d3b65
#
_cell.length_a   1.000
_cell.length_b   1.000
_cell.length_c   1.000
_cell.angle_alpha   90.00
_cell.angle_beta   90.00
_cell.angle_gamma   90.00
#
_symmetry.space_group_name_H-M   'P 1'
#
loop_
_entity.id
_entity.type
_entity.pdbx_description
1 polymer ?
#
loop_
_entity_poly.entity_id
_entity_poly.type
_entity_poly.pdbx_seq_one_letter_code
_entity_poly.pdbx_strand_id
1 'polypeptide(L)'
;FQSSLKAQSFYDIGTIQEIKIVFSQSNWDYMLDTAKSGGEGYVMAQTVAINGTIFDSVGVKYKGNSTYNANQSKNPWHIELDTYKTQDYQGFKDIKLSNVAKDPSFLREVLSYEVARKYMVAPKSNYAVVFVNGTQIGLYSNSEAISKTFVKQHLFSNKETFIKCNPPAGAGPGTSDYPNLVYEGTDSADYYAGYELKSDHGWHDLIAFTDTLKNHITAIEELLNVDQTLWMHAFNNGLVNLDSYSGGFAQNY
;
A
#
# COMPACT_ATOMS: atom_id res chain seq x y z
N PHE A 1 -29.31 -30.54 0.38
CA PHE A 1 -28.70 -29.25 0.79
C PHE A 1 -27.26 -29.20 0.24
N GLN A 2 -27.05 -28.59 -0.92
CA GLN A 2 -25.74 -28.19 -1.37
C GLN A 2 -25.38 -26.91 -0.60
N SER A 3 -24.57 -27.01 0.44
CA SER A 3 -23.87 -25.84 0.99
C SER A 3 -22.90 -25.35 -0.09
N SER A 4 -23.21 -24.23 -0.75
CA SER A 4 -22.22 -23.56 -1.57
C SER A 4 -21.12 -23.13 -0.60
N LEU A 5 -19.98 -23.80 -0.63
CA LEU A 5 -18.76 -23.32 0.00
C LEU A 5 -18.46 -21.97 -0.67
N LYS A 6 -18.78 -20.86 0.01
CA LYS A 6 -18.27 -19.56 -0.41
C LYS A 6 -16.75 -19.66 -0.38
N ALA A 7 -16.11 -19.40 -1.53
CA ALA A 7 -14.67 -19.31 -1.58
C ALA A 7 -14.23 -18.33 -0.49
N GLN A 8 -13.28 -18.77 0.35
CA GLN A 8 -12.77 -17.97 1.44
C GLN A 8 -12.10 -16.72 0.88
N SER A 9 -12.39 -15.55 1.46
CA SER A 9 -11.82 -14.28 1.00
C SER A 9 -10.29 -14.30 1.15
N PHE A 10 -9.57 -13.77 0.15
CA PHE A 10 -8.11 -13.67 0.19
C PHE A 10 -7.59 -12.91 1.44
N TYR A 11 -8.37 -11.98 1.97
CA TYR A 11 -8.05 -11.24 3.20
C TYR A 11 -8.85 -11.70 4.43
N ASP A 12 -9.30 -12.97 4.46
CA ASP A 12 -9.90 -13.51 5.68
C ASP A 12 -8.86 -13.59 6.80
N ILE A 13 -9.16 -12.90 7.93
CA ILE A 13 -8.27 -12.82 9.10
C ILE A 13 -7.99 -14.17 9.74
N GLY A 14 -8.89 -15.13 9.60
CA GLY A 14 -8.76 -16.48 10.15
C GLY A 14 -7.90 -17.42 9.32
N THR A 15 -7.35 -16.93 8.19
CA THR A 15 -6.63 -17.78 7.23
C THR A 15 -5.23 -17.24 6.94
N ILE A 16 -4.23 -18.10 7.09
CA ILE A 16 -2.88 -17.82 6.59
C ILE A 16 -2.83 -18.23 5.12
N GLN A 17 -2.54 -17.28 4.24
CA GLN A 17 -2.45 -17.50 2.81
C GLN A 17 -1.13 -18.19 2.46
N GLU A 18 -1.12 -19.05 1.45
CA GLU A 18 0.11 -19.65 0.91
C GLU A 18 0.44 -18.96 -0.42
N ILE A 19 1.67 -18.42 -0.53
CA ILE A 19 2.16 -17.80 -1.76
C ILE A 19 3.47 -18.46 -2.16
N LYS A 20 3.48 -19.08 -3.34
CA LYS A 20 4.66 -19.74 -3.91
C LYS A 20 5.10 -19.01 -5.16
N ILE A 21 6.32 -18.49 -5.15
CA ILE A 21 6.93 -17.76 -6.25
C ILE A 21 7.99 -18.64 -6.88
N VAL A 22 7.96 -18.80 -8.20
CA VAL A 22 8.96 -19.56 -8.94
C VAL A 22 9.65 -18.65 -9.94
N PHE A 23 10.95 -18.50 -9.79
CA PHE A 23 11.84 -17.88 -10.76
C PHE A 23 12.60 -18.96 -11.53
N SER A 24 12.79 -18.75 -12.82
CA SER A 24 13.65 -19.61 -13.65
C SER A 24 15.14 -19.45 -13.33
N GLN A 25 15.52 -18.31 -12.75
CA GLN A 25 16.89 -18.00 -12.39
C GLN A 25 17.16 -18.38 -10.93
N SER A 26 18.32 -19.01 -10.66
CA SER A 26 18.73 -19.34 -9.30
C SER A 26 19.17 -18.14 -8.48
N ASN A 27 19.63 -17.05 -9.13
CA ASN A 27 20.06 -15.80 -8.51
C ASN A 27 18.92 -14.75 -8.40
N TRP A 28 17.70 -15.21 -8.22
CA TRP A 28 16.49 -14.39 -8.17
C TRP A 28 16.59 -13.24 -7.14
N ASP A 29 17.19 -13.48 -5.99
CA ASP A 29 17.35 -12.50 -4.90
C ASP A 29 18.23 -11.32 -5.37
N TYR A 30 19.39 -11.63 -5.94
CA TYR A 30 20.27 -10.61 -6.55
C TYR A 30 19.57 -9.81 -7.66
N MET A 31 18.73 -10.46 -8.47
CA MET A 31 17.97 -9.76 -9.53
C MET A 31 16.96 -8.77 -8.93
N LEU A 32 16.28 -9.15 -7.85
CA LEU A 32 15.34 -8.27 -7.14
C LEU A 32 16.06 -7.10 -6.45
N ASP A 33 17.22 -7.35 -5.84
CA ASP A 33 18.06 -6.29 -5.24
C ASP A 33 18.57 -5.31 -6.28
N THR A 34 18.99 -5.81 -7.44
CA THR A 34 19.42 -4.98 -8.57
C THR A 34 18.27 -4.13 -9.10
N ALA A 35 17.08 -4.71 -9.27
CA ALA A 35 15.90 -4.00 -9.70
C ALA A 35 15.47 -2.93 -8.67
N LYS A 36 15.56 -3.24 -7.37
CA LYS A 36 15.25 -2.31 -6.27
C LYS A 36 16.19 -1.09 -6.29
N SER A 37 17.48 -1.30 -6.47
CA SER A 37 18.46 -0.21 -6.55
C SER A 37 18.43 0.56 -7.87
N GLY A 38 17.94 -0.07 -8.95
CA GLY A 38 17.88 0.50 -10.31
C GLY A 38 16.58 1.24 -10.66
N GLY A 39 15.74 1.59 -9.69
CA GLY A 39 14.50 2.33 -9.92
C GLY A 39 13.22 1.53 -9.68
N GLU A 40 13.30 0.45 -8.92
CA GLU A 40 12.17 -0.39 -8.48
C GLU A 40 11.37 -1.07 -9.60
N GLY A 41 12.06 -1.50 -10.67
CA GLY A 41 11.44 -2.28 -11.75
C GLY A 41 10.95 -3.66 -11.28
N TYR A 42 10.00 -4.23 -12.04
CA TYR A 42 9.56 -5.61 -11.81
C TYR A 42 10.50 -6.62 -12.42
N VAL A 43 10.78 -7.70 -11.69
CA VAL A 43 11.41 -8.92 -12.18
C VAL A 43 10.29 -9.92 -12.48
N MET A 44 10.35 -10.58 -13.62
CA MET A 44 9.34 -11.57 -14.00
C MET A 44 9.58 -12.89 -13.25
N ALA A 45 8.61 -13.26 -12.39
CA ALA A 45 8.50 -14.62 -11.92
C ALA A 45 7.88 -15.51 -13.01
N GLN A 46 8.36 -16.72 -13.17
CA GLN A 46 7.79 -17.69 -14.08
C GLN A 46 6.35 -18.02 -13.68
N THR A 47 6.14 -18.29 -12.39
CA THR A 47 4.82 -18.50 -11.83
C THR A 47 4.71 -17.94 -10.42
N VAL A 48 3.50 -17.54 -10.04
CA VAL A 48 3.10 -17.31 -8.66
C VAL A 48 1.86 -18.15 -8.39
N ALA A 49 1.87 -18.98 -7.36
CA ALA A 49 0.71 -19.72 -6.91
C ALA A 49 0.19 -19.11 -5.60
N ILE A 50 -1.11 -18.84 -5.54
CA ILE A 50 -1.81 -18.35 -4.37
C ILE A 50 -2.84 -19.40 -3.96
N ASN A 51 -2.64 -20.05 -2.81
CA ASN A 51 -3.51 -21.12 -2.33
C ASN A 51 -3.78 -22.20 -3.40
N GLY A 52 -2.75 -22.54 -4.18
CA GLY A 52 -2.83 -23.51 -5.26
C GLY A 52 -3.31 -22.98 -6.61
N THR A 53 -3.86 -21.76 -6.69
CA THR A 53 -4.19 -21.12 -7.99
C THR A 53 -2.93 -20.55 -8.61
N ILE A 54 -2.58 -20.98 -9.82
CA ILE A 54 -1.33 -20.64 -10.50
C ILE A 54 -1.55 -19.49 -11.49
N PHE A 55 -0.68 -18.49 -11.42
CA PHE A 55 -0.53 -17.38 -12.35
C PHE A 55 0.84 -17.46 -13.01
N ASP A 56 0.94 -17.26 -14.31
CA ASP A 56 2.21 -17.26 -15.02
C ASP A 56 2.63 -15.85 -15.41
N SER A 57 3.93 -15.63 -15.60
CA SER A 57 4.48 -14.34 -16.05
C SER A 57 4.06 -13.17 -15.17
N VAL A 58 4.36 -13.25 -13.88
CA VAL A 58 3.96 -12.30 -12.84
C VAL A 58 5.08 -11.32 -12.55
N GLY A 59 4.74 -10.02 -12.41
CA GLY A 59 5.69 -9.01 -11.96
C GLY A 59 5.92 -9.07 -10.46
N VAL A 60 7.17 -9.18 -10.05
CA VAL A 60 7.55 -9.24 -8.64
C VAL A 60 8.68 -8.27 -8.37
N LYS A 61 8.62 -7.55 -7.25
CA LYS A 61 9.71 -6.68 -6.80
C LYS A 61 9.79 -6.59 -5.29
N TYR A 62 10.97 -6.25 -4.79
CA TYR A 62 11.11 -5.80 -3.42
C TYR A 62 10.55 -4.39 -3.25
N LYS A 63 9.84 -4.15 -2.16
CA LYS A 63 9.30 -2.83 -1.78
C LYS A 63 9.90 -2.35 -0.46
N GLY A 64 9.46 -1.17 -0.02
CA GLY A 64 9.84 -0.58 1.26
C GLY A 64 11.20 0.11 1.22
N ASN A 65 11.40 1.05 2.13
CA ASN A 65 12.64 1.80 2.30
C ASN A 65 13.36 1.33 3.56
N SER A 66 12.84 1.65 4.74
CA SER A 66 13.46 1.32 6.03
C SER A 66 13.39 -0.16 6.43
N THR A 67 12.56 -0.96 5.75
CA THR A 67 12.35 -2.39 6.02
C THR A 67 12.98 -3.31 5.00
N TYR A 68 13.52 -2.75 3.92
CA TYR A 68 14.32 -3.47 2.92
C TYR A 68 15.78 -3.56 3.37
N ASN A 69 16.42 -4.71 3.11
CA ASN A 69 17.83 -4.94 3.38
C ASN A 69 18.39 -5.96 2.38
N ALA A 70 19.32 -5.54 1.53
CA ALA A 70 19.96 -6.39 0.50
C ALA A 70 20.79 -7.56 1.07
N ASN A 71 21.09 -7.58 2.38
CA ASN A 71 21.81 -8.68 3.00
C ASN A 71 20.89 -9.79 3.53
N GLN A 72 19.61 -9.77 3.19
CA GLN A 72 18.63 -10.77 3.61
C GLN A 72 17.58 -11.03 2.53
N SER A 73 17.13 -12.26 2.37
CA SER A 73 16.09 -12.64 1.40
C SER A 73 14.67 -12.43 1.93
N LYS A 74 14.48 -12.26 3.24
CA LYS A 74 13.15 -11.93 3.81
C LYS A 74 12.87 -10.45 3.69
N ASN A 75 12.77 -9.93 2.48
CA ASN A 75 12.43 -8.55 2.16
C ASN A 75 10.92 -8.38 1.93
N PRO A 76 10.35 -7.13 2.03
CA PRO A 76 8.96 -6.89 1.69
C PRO A 76 8.71 -7.06 0.19
N TRP A 77 7.56 -7.66 -0.18
CA TRP A 77 7.23 -7.96 -1.58
C TRP A 77 6.11 -7.06 -2.11
N HIS A 78 6.22 -6.72 -3.39
CA HIS A 78 5.10 -6.30 -4.22
C HIS A 78 4.99 -7.28 -5.40
N ILE A 79 3.87 -7.99 -5.46
CA ILE A 79 3.54 -8.93 -6.52
C ILE A 79 2.40 -8.31 -7.31
N GLU A 80 2.59 -8.10 -8.60
CA GLU A 80 1.59 -7.55 -9.51
C GLU A 80 1.24 -8.59 -10.56
N LEU A 81 0.03 -9.15 -10.42
CA LEU A 81 -0.41 -10.30 -11.22
C LEU A 81 -0.59 -9.92 -12.68
N ASP A 82 -0.98 -8.68 -12.98
CA ASP A 82 -1.30 -8.22 -14.33
C ASP A 82 -0.20 -7.40 -15.02
N THR A 83 1.03 -7.42 -14.51
CA THR A 83 2.18 -6.73 -15.15
C THR A 83 2.38 -7.16 -16.61
N TYR A 84 2.32 -8.45 -16.89
CA TYR A 84 2.61 -9.01 -18.23
C TYR A 84 1.40 -9.66 -18.88
N LYS A 85 0.38 -10.05 -18.12
CA LYS A 85 -0.86 -10.67 -18.57
C LYS A 85 -2.03 -10.16 -17.75
N THR A 86 -3.19 -10.01 -18.37
CA THR A 86 -4.43 -9.66 -17.64
C THR A 86 -4.88 -10.84 -16.79
N GLN A 87 -4.65 -10.78 -15.50
CA GLN A 87 -5.03 -11.80 -14.53
C GLN A 87 -5.20 -11.18 -13.14
N ASP A 88 -6.01 -11.81 -12.31
CA ASP A 88 -6.28 -11.41 -10.93
C ASP A 88 -6.59 -12.62 -10.05
N TYR A 89 -6.45 -12.44 -8.74
CA TYR A 89 -6.90 -13.40 -7.74
C TYR A 89 -8.05 -12.79 -6.94
N GLN A 90 -9.28 -13.28 -7.14
CA GLN A 90 -10.49 -12.77 -6.49
C GLN A 90 -10.71 -11.25 -6.68
N GLY A 91 -10.32 -10.71 -7.85
CA GLY A 91 -10.39 -9.27 -8.16
C GLY A 91 -9.19 -8.45 -7.68
N PHE A 92 -8.23 -9.06 -6.99
CA PHE A 92 -6.99 -8.40 -6.57
C PHE A 92 -5.86 -8.67 -7.56
N LYS A 93 -5.19 -7.62 -7.98
CA LYS A 93 -4.06 -7.66 -8.91
C LYS A 93 -2.74 -7.38 -8.20
N ASP A 94 -2.78 -6.46 -7.24
CA ASP A 94 -1.65 -6.05 -6.40
C ASP A 94 -1.66 -6.78 -5.06
N ILE A 95 -0.57 -7.48 -4.74
CA ILE A 95 -0.38 -8.15 -3.47
C ILE A 95 0.83 -7.53 -2.78
N LYS A 96 0.62 -6.97 -1.60
CA LYS A 96 1.66 -6.28 -0.83
C LYS A 96 1.91 -7.02 0.48
N LEU A 97 3.12 -7.54 0.60
CA LEU A 97 3.57 -8.31 1.75
C LEU A 97 4.62 -7.52 2.51
N SER A 98 4.38 -7.28 3.79
CA SER A 98 5.35 -6.64 4.68
C SER A 98 6.11 -7.72 5.45
N ASN A 99 7.45 -7.59 5.51
CA ASN A 99 8.32 -8.58 6.14
C ASN A 99 8.32 -8.55 7.68
N VAL A 100 7.50 -7.65 8.28
CA VAL A 100 7.36 -7.46 9.74
C VAL A 100 8.70 -7.28 10.48
N ALA A 101 9.65 -6.62 9.81
CA ALA A 101 11.05 -6.53 10.24
C ALA A 101 11.25 -5.94 11.65
N LYS A 102 10.33 -5.08 12.11
CA LYS A 102 10.40 -4.39 13.41
C LYS A 102 9.25 -4.78 14.34
N ASP A 103 8.54 -5.86 14.02
CA ASP A 103 7.41 -6.34 14.81
C ASP A 103 7.58 -7.82 15.18
N PRO A 104 8.22 -8.12 16.32
CA PRO A 104 8.40 -9.50 16.77
C PRO A 104 7.09 -10.21 17.15
N SER A 105 6.00 -9.47 17.36
CA SER A 105 4.68 -10.03 17.60
C SER A 105 3.96 -10.48 16.34
N PHE A 106 4.31 -9.94 15.15
CA PHE A 106 3.62 -10.06 13.87
C PHE A 106 2.19 -9.47 13.88
N LEU A 107 1.76 -8.81 14.96
CA LEU A 107 0.37 -8.39 15.15
C LEU A 107 0.11 -6.95 14.75
N ARG A 108 1.10 -6.06 14.81
CA ARG A 108 0.88 -4.61 14.73
C ARG A 108 0.12 -4.18 13.50
N GLU A 109 0.56 -4.55 12.31
CA GLU A 109 -0.07 -4.13 11.05
C GLU A 109 -1.48 -4.73 10.92
N VAL A 110 -1.63 -6.03 11.11
CA VAL A 110 -2.91 -6.74 10.96
C VAL A 110 -3.94 -6.24 11.99
N LEU A 111 -3.55 -6.13 13.26
CA LEU A 111 -4.43 -5.65 14.32
C LEU A 111 -4.80 -4.18 14.15
N SER A 112 -3.85 -3.34 13.73
CA SER A 112 -4.12 -1.93 13.45
C SER A 112 -5.20 -1.75 12.39
N TYR A 113 -5.11 -2.48 11.28
CA TYR A 113 -6.14 -2.44 10.25
C TYR A 113 -7.48 -3.02 10.71
N GLU A 114 -7.48 -4.07 11.55
CA GLU A 114 -8.72 -4.59 12.16
C GLU A 114 -9.42 -3.53 13.02
N VAL A 115 -8.67 -2.76 13.80
CA VAL A 115 -9.21 -1.66 14.61
C VAL A 115 -9.66 -0.51 13.69
N ALA A 116 -8.82 -0.08 12.73
CA ALA A 116 -9.13 1.04 11.85
C ALA A 116 -10.45 0.84 11.08
N ARG A 117 -10.68 -0.37 10.54
CA ARG A 117 -11.91 -0.68 9.78
C ARG A 117 -13.22 -0.59 10.58
N LYS A 118 -13.15 -0.50 11.90
CA LYS A 118 -14.35 -0.27 12.74
C LYS A 118 -14.79 1.18 12.73
N TYR A 119 -13.93 2.11 12.35
CA TYR A 119 -14.16 3.54 12.47
C TYR A 119 -14.00 4.30 11.16
N MET A 120 -13.24 3.76 10.20
CA MET A 120 -12.95 4.41 8.92
C MET A 120 -12.69 3.40 7.81
N VAL A 121 -12.66 3.87 6.57
CA VAL A 121 -12.19 3.06 5.44
C VAL A 121 -10.71 2.76 5.62
N ALA A 122 -10.37 1.47 5.68
CA ALA A 122 -8.99 1.01 5.83
C ALA A 122 -8.78 -0.35 5.18
N PRO A 123 -7.54 -0.68 4.76
CA PRO A 123 -7.20 -1.95 4.13
C PRO A 123 -7.60 -3.17 4.97
N LYS A 124 -8.00 -4.24 4.31
CA LYS A 124 -8.03 -5.57 4.90
C LYS A 124 -6.60 -6.07 5.05
N SER A 125 -6.35 -6.87 6.10
CA SER A 125 -5.03 -7.44 6.34
C SER A 125 -5.14 -8.79 7.02
N ASN A 126 -4.26 -9.72 6.64
CA ASN A 126 -4.07 -11.01 7.26
C ASN A 126 -2.62 -11.48 7.11
N TYR A 127 -2.36 -12.77 7.11
CA TYR A 127 -1.02 -13.32 7.00
C TYR A 127 -0.83 -14.15 5.74
N ALA A 128 0.40 -14.17 5.23
CA ALA A 128 0.82 -15.07 4.17
C ALA A 128 2.16 -15.72 4.50
N VAL A 129 2.27 -17.01 4.24
CA VAL A 129 3.55 -17.73 4.19
C VAL A 129 4.05 -17.70 2.75
N VAL A 130 5.30 -17.26 2.56
CA VAL A 130 5.92 -17.12 1.24
C VAL A 130 6.97 -18.19 1.05
N PHE A 131 6.94 -18.83 -0.12
CA PHE A 131 7.96 -19.76 -0.61
C PHE A 131 8.53 -19.21 -1.92
N VAL A 132 9.84 -19.34 -2.10
CA VAL A 132 10.52 -19.03 -3.37
C VAL A 132 11.33 -20.24 -3.81
N ASN A 133 11.11 -20.70 -5.04
CA ASN A 133 11.74 -21.89 -5.61
C ASN A 133 11.70 -23.09 -4.65
N GLY A 134 10.58 -23.28 -3.95
CA GLY A 134 10.36 -24.37 -2.99
C GLY A 134 10.90 -24.11 -1.58
N THR A 135 11.70 -23.08 -1.36
CA THR A 135 12.24 -22.73 -0.04
C THR A 135 11.31 -21.75 0.68
N GLN A 136 10.95 -22.06 1.93
CA GLN A 136 10.16 -21.16 2.75
C GLN A 136 10.99 -19.93 3.16
N ILE A 137 10.52 -18.74 2.79
CA ILE A 137 11.16 -17.46 3.14
C ILE A 137 10.64 -16.96 4.51
N GLY A 138 9.35 -17.11 4.77
CA GLY A 138 8.79 -16.78 6.08
C GLY A 138 7.34 -16.35 6.07
N LEU A 139 6.89 -15.88 7.23
CA LEU A 139 5.57 -15.31 7.46
C LEU A 139 5.62 -13.79 7.23
N TYR A 140 4.60 -13.27 6.56
CA TYR A 140 4.42 -11.86 6.21
C TYR A 140 3.04 -11.38 6.63
N SER A 141 2.88 -10.08 6.90
CA SER A 141 1.56 -9.48 6.84
C SER A 141 1.20 -9.22 5.37
N ASN A 142 -0.02 -9.60 5.01
CA ASN A 142 -0.59 -9.46 3.67
C ASN A 142 -1.71 -8.42 3.75
N SER A 143 -1.43 -7.20 3.29
CA SER A 143 -2.34 -6.07 3.39
C SER A 143 -2.84 -5.64 2.03
N GLU A 144 -4.13 -5.32 1.95
CA GLU A 144 -4.78 -4.84 0.74
C GLU A 144 -4.07 -3.59 0.21
N ALA A 145 -3.75 -3.59 -1.07
CA ALA A 145 -3.10 -2.45 -1.70
C ALA A 145 -4.09 -1.30 -1.87
N ILE A 146 -3.75 -0.12 -1.38
CA ILE A 146 -4.49 1.11 -1.67
C ILE A 146 -4.24 1.46 -3.14
N SER A 147 -5.18 1.08 -4.00
CA SER A 147 -5.13 1.15 -5.46
C SER A 147 -6.45 1.66 -6.03
N LYS A 148 -6.54 1.86 -7.34
CA LYS A 148 -7.82 2.15 -8.01
C LYS A 148 -8.90 1.08 -7.71
N THR A 149 -8.49 -0.17 -7.51
CA THR A 149 -9.40 -1.26 -7.11
C THR A 149 -9.92 -1.05 -5.69
N PHE A 150 -9.06 -0.72 -4.74
CA PHE A 150 -9.42 -0.40 -3.37
C PHE A 150 -10.41 0.78 -3.33
N VAL A 151 -10.07 1.89 -4.00
CA VAL A 151 -10.92 3.08 -4.07
C VAL A 151 -12.31 2.72 -4.63
N LYS A 152 -12.36 1.95 -5.72
CA LYS A 152 -13.63 1.50 -6.30
C LYS A 152 -14.46 0.64 -5.35
N GLN A 153 -13.82 -0.26 -4.61
CA GLN A 153 -14.52 -1.19 -3.70
C GLN A 153 -15.04 -0.50 -2.44
N HIS A 154 -14.29 0.46 -1.91
CA HIS A 154 -14.59 1.10 -0.62
C HIS A 154 -15.25 2.47 -0.75
N LEU A 155 -15.00 3.20 -1.84
CA LEU A 155 -15.54 4.54 -2.10
C LEU A 155 -16.46 4.58 -3.33
N PHE A 156 -16.77 3.41 -3.92
CA PHE A 156 -17.73 3.20 -5.02
C PHE A 156 -17.37 3.87 -6.36
N SER A 157 -16.28 4.62 -6.45
CA SER A 157 -15.76 5.21 -7.69
C SER A 157 -14.23 5.10 -7.72
N ASN A 158 -13.66 5.00 -8.93
CA ASN A 158 -12.22 5.09 -9.17
C ASN A 158 -11.88 6.09 -10.27
N LYS A 159 -12.85 6.98 -10.55
CA LYS A 159 -12.71 8.04 -11.55
C LYS A 159 -12.44 9.41 -10.93
N GLU A 160 -12.65 9.51 -9.62
CA GLU A 160 -12.46 10.74 -8.86
C GLU A 160 -10.98 10.96 -8.54
N THR A 161 -10.66 12.11 -7.99
CA THR A 161 -9.31 12.47 -7.59
C THR A 161 -8.74 11.46 -6.60
N PHE A 162 -7.60 10.90 -6.95
CA PHE A 162 -6.84 9.99 -6.11
C PHE A 162 -5.37 10.41 -6.11
N ILE A 163 -4.88 10.84 -4.96
CA ILE A 163 -3.54 11.39 -4.78
C ILE A 163 -2.83 10.56 -3.70
N LYS A 164 -1.58 10.22 -3.96
CA LYS A 164 -0.69 9.65 -2.98
C LYS A 164 0.21 10.73 -2.41
N CYS A 165 0.22 10.84 -1.09
CA CYS A 165 1.08 11.74 -0.36
C CYS A 165 2.42 11.06 -0.11
N ASN A 166 3.48 11.56 -0.74
CA ASN A 166 4.84 11.05 -0.61
C ASN A 166 5.75 12.13 -0.06
N PRO A 167 6.55 11.85 0.96
CA PRO A 167 7.64 12.76 1.30
C PRO A 167 8.64 12.83 0.13
N PRO A 168 9.35 13.95 -0.05
CA PRO A 168 10.41 14.08 -1.04
C PRO A 168 11.47 12.98 -0.92
N ALA A 169 12.12 12.62 -2.02
CA ALA A 169 13.19 11.63 -2.00
C ALA A 169 14.31 12.05 -1.04
N GLY A 170 14.71 11.14 -0.15
CA GLY A 170 15.71 11.43 0.87
C GLY A 170 15.19 12.23 2.08
N ALA A 171 13.89 12.45 2.19
CA ALA A 171 13.30 13.14 3.33
C ALA A 171 13.64 12.45 4.65
N GLY A 172 13.95 13.27 5.64
CA GLY A 172 14.23 12.87 7.01
C GLY A 172 13.84 13.98 7.99
N PRO A 173 14.03 13.80 9.28
CA PRO A 173 13.72 14.84 10.27
C PRO A 173 14.34 16.19 9.90
N GLY A 174 13.52 17.23 9.78
CA GLY A 174 13.96 18.60 9.43
C GLY A 174 14.00 18.92 7.92
N THR A 175 13.57 18.01 7.05
CA THR A 175 13.36 18.33 5.62
C THR A 175 12.13 19.24 5.46
N SER A 176 12.13 20.16 4.49
CA SER A 176 10.97 20.91 4.01
C SER A 176 10.21 20.11 2.92
N ASP A 177 9.10 20.62 2.45
CA ASP A 177 8.33 20.13 1.30
C ASP A 177 7.63 18.78 1.52
N TYR A 178 7.21 18.53 2.77
CA TYR A 178 6.31 17.41 3.05
C TYR A 178 4.91 17.66 2.49
N PRO A 179 4.15 16.60 2.15
CA PRO A 179 2.76 16.71 1.72
C PRO A 179 1.84 17.05 2.90
N ASN A 180 1.98 18.25 3.45
CA ASN A 180 1.37 18.71 4.69
C ASN A 180 0.09 19.52 4.48
N LEU A 181 -0.49 19.48 3.26
CA LEU A 181 -1.70 20.21 2.86
C LEU A 181 -1.59 21.73 2.98
N VAL A 182 -0.39 22.29 2.93
CA VAL A 182 -0.17 23.71 2.83
C VAL A 182 -0.54 24.17 1.41
N TYR A 183 -1.21 25.31 1.31
CA TYR A 183 -1.50 25.95 0.03
C TYR A 183 -0.26 26.64 -0.52
N GLU A 184 0.26 26.12 -1.62
CA GLU A 184 1.50 26.59 -2.28
C GLU A 184 1.21 27.55 -3.46
N GLY A 185 -0.05 27.76 -3.82
CA GLY A 185 -0.46 28.59 -4.94
C GLY A 185 -1.34 27.86 -5.94
N THR A 186 -1.55 28.45 -7.10
CA THR A 186 -2.47 27.94 -8.13
C THR A 186 -1.76 27.07 -9.18
N ASP A 187 -0.43 27.01 -9.18
CA ASP A 187 0.32 26.15 -10.11
C ASP A 187 0.46 24.74 -9.52
N SER A 188 0.02 23.74 -10.26
CA SER A 188 0.13 22.35 -9.84
C SER A 188 1.59 21.88 -9.70
N ALA A 189 2.52 22.52 -10.40
CA ALA A 189 3.94 22.18 -10.33
C ALA A 189 4.53 22.36 -8.92
N ASP A 190 3.98 23.29 -8.13
CA ASP A 190 4.43 23.55 -6.77
C ASP A 190 4.12 22.38 -5.81
N TYR A 191 3.22 21.48 -6.20
CA TYR A 191 2.78 20.33 -5.39
C TYR A 191 3.50 19.00 -5.75
N TYR A 192 4.21 18.92 -6.88
CA TYR A 192 4.77 17.65 -7.37
C TYR A 192 5.82 17.04 -6.45
N ALA A 193 6.45 17.81 -5.60
CA ALA A 193 7.46 17.30 -4.67
C ALA A 193 6.88 16.37 -3.58
N GLY A 194 5.67 16.69 -3.10
CA GLY A 194 5.02 15.96 -1.99
C GLY A 194 3.84 15.09 -2.42
N TYR A 195 3.32 15.24 -3.64
CA TYR A 195 2.09 14.61 -4.08
C TYR A 195 2.25 13.90 -5.42
N GLU A 196 1.72 12.69 -5.51
CA GLU A 196 1.70 11.89 -6.74
C GLU A 196 0.25 11.62 -7.16
N LEU A 197 -0.16 12.13 -8.32
CA LEU A 197 -1.48 11.88 -8.87
C LEU A 197 -1.58 10.42 -9.34
N LYS A 198 -2.55 9.69 -8.81
CA LYS A 198 -2.86 8.29 -9.16
C LYS A 198 -4.10 8.17 -10.05
N SER A 199 -4.91 9.21 -10.14
CA SER A 199 -6.02 9.38 -11.09
C SER A 199 -5.55 10.12 -12.35
N ASP A 200 -6.43 10.20 -13.36
CA ASP A 200 -6.11 10.88 -14.61
C ASP A 200 -6.22 12.41 -14.50
N HIS A 201 -6.83 12.91 -13.42
CA HIS A 201 -7.00 14.32 -13.06
C HIS A 201 -7.03 14.47 -11.53
N GLY A 202 -6.97 15.72 -10.99
CA GLY A 202 -7.14 15.97 -9.56
C GLY A 202 -6.26 17.09 -8.99
N TRP A 203 -5.32 17.65 -9.75
CA TRP A 203 -4.51 18.77 -9.26
C TRP A 203 -5.34 19.98 -8.84
N HIS A 204 -6.37 20.31 -9.64
CA HIS A 204 -7.30 21.38 -9.30
C HIS A 204 -8.00 21.13 -7.96
N ASP A 205 -8.38 19.89 -7.69
CA ASP A 205 -9.10 19.53 -6.46
C ASP A 205 -8.17 19.63 -5.25
N LEU A 206 -6.90 19.21 -5.36
CA LEU A 206 -5.90 19.39 -4.31
C LEU A 206 -5.67 20.88 -4.01
N ILE A 207 -5.50 21.69 -5.06
CA ILE A 207 -5.30 23.14 -4.92
C ILE A 207 -6.51 23.79 -4.24
N ALA A 208 -7.73 23.49 -4.69
CA ALA A 208 -8.95 23.99 -4.09
C ALA A 208 -9.11 23.58 -2.63
N PHE A 209 -8.76 22.32 -2.32
CA PHE A 209 -8.79 21.80 -0.95
C PHE A 209 -7.80 22.53 -0.03
N THR A 210 -6.55 22.68 -0.46
CA THR A 210 -5.51 23.37 0.33
C THR A 210 -5.79 24.87 0.46
N ASP A 211 -6.33 25.50 -0.58
CA ASP A 211 -6.79 26.91 -0.52
C ASP A 211 -7.93 27.08 0.49
N THR A 212 -8.90 26.14 0.48
CA THR A 212 -10.01 26.16 1.43
C THR A 212 -9.52 26.00 2.87
N LEU A 213 -8.57 25.09 3.11
CA LEU A 213 -7.96 24.92 4.43
C LEU A 213 -7.28 26.20 4.93
N LYS A 214 -6.61 26.95 4.04
CA LYS A 214 -5.86 28.15 4.39
C LYS A 214 -6.75 29.40 4.50
N ASN A 215 -7.63 29.61 3.53
CA ASN A 215 -8.29 30.91 3.32
C ASN A 215 -9.79 30.88 3.60
N HIS A 216 -10.42 29.69 3.59
CA HIS A 216 -11.88 29.54 3.63
C HIS A 216 -12.30 28.41 4.57
N ILE A 217 -11.69 28.30 5.74
CA ILE A 217 -11.85 27.18 6.67
C ILE A 217 -13.30 26.89 7.07
N THR A 218 -14.17 27.88 7.04
CA THR A 218 -15.60 27.68 7.35
C THR A 218 -16.36 26.88 6.31
N ALA A 219 -15.80 26.71 5.09
CA ALA A 219 -16.35 25.91 4.01
C ALA A 219 -15.74 24.49 3.94
N ILE A 220 -14.87 24.12 4.87
CA ILE A 220 -14.10 22.88 4.78
C ILE A 220 -14.98 21.63 4.80
N GLU A 221 -16.11 21.66 5.49
CA GLU A 221 -17.03 20.51 5.58
C GLU A 221 -17.71 20.17 4.24
N GLU A 222 -17.65 21.06 3.25
CA GLU A 222 -18.11 20.79 1.89
C GLU A 222 -17.14 19.90 1.11
N LEU A 223 -15.85 19.87 1.51
CA LEU A 223 -14.76 19.17 0.84
C LEU A 223 -14.17 18.03 1.66
N LEU A 224 -14.26 18.09 2.98
CA LEU A 224 -13.63 17.16 3.91
C LEU A 224 -14.67 16.38 4.72
N ASN A 225 -14.58 15.07 4.73
CA ASN A 225 -15.31 14.26 5.70
C ASN A 225 -14.65 14.41 7.07
N VAL A 226 -15.12 15.39 7.85
CA VAL A 226 -14.55 15.76 9.15
C VAL A 226 -14.61 14.60 10.14
N ASP A 227 -15.70 13.82 10.15
CA ASP A 227 -15.84 12.68 11.06
C ASP A 227 -14.77 11.62 10.80
N GLN A 228 -14.58 11.19 9.56
CA GLN A 228 -13.51 10.24 9.20
C GLN A 228 -12.11 10.80 9.49
N THR A 229 -11.90 12.09 9.27
CA THR A 229 -10.63 12.76 9.57
C THR A 229 -10.32 12.74 11.06
N LEU A 230 -11.30 13.02 11.90
CA LEU A 230 -11.14 12.96 13.36
C LEU A 230 -10.85 11.52 13.83
N TRP A 231 -11.53 10.53 13.27
CA TRP A 231 -11.22 9.12 13.56
C TRP A 231 -9.80 8.73 13.13
N MET A 232 -9.36 9.17 11.95
CA MET A 232 -7.99 8.95 11.46
C MET A 232 -6.97 9.56 12.43
N HIS A 233 -7.16 10.80 12.88
CA HIS A 233 -6.27 11.43 13.86
C HIS A 233 -6.28 10.73 15.21
N ALA A 234 -7.45 10.36 15.73
CA ALA A 234 -7.57 9.62 16.98
C ALA A 234 -6.86 8.27 16.91
N PHE A 235 -7.03 7.54 15.81
CA PHE A 235 -6.38 6.26 15.55
C PHE A 235 -4.85 6.42 15.49
N ASN A 236 -4.34 7.34 14.67
CA ASN A 236 -2.92 7.56 14.50
C ASN A 236 -2.23 8.01 15.80
N ASN A 237 -2.87 8.89 16.57
CA ASN A 237 -2.36 9.33 17.86
C ASN A 237 -2.39 8.20 18.90
N GLY A 238 -3.47 7.43 18.95
CA GLY A 238 -3.61 6.30 19.87
C GLY A 238 -2.58 5.19 19.64
N LEU A 239 -2.19 4.96 18.38
CA LEU A 239 -1.16 3.98 18.01
C LEU A 239 0.25 4.57 17.91
N VAL A 240 0.42 5.87 18.15
CA VAL A 240 1.71 6.58 17.98
C VAL A 240 2.28 6.34 16.57
N ASN A 241 1.43 6.50 15.54
CA ASN A 241 1.84 6.31 14.16
C ASN A 241 2.63 7.51 13.65
N LEU A 242 3.95 7.41 13.66
CA LEU A 242 4.85 8.47 13.20
C LEU A 242 4.86 8.65 11.68
N ASP A 243 4.35 7.66 10.92
CA ASP A 243 4.20 7.71 9.46
C ASP A 243 2.81 8.19 9.02
N SER A 244 2.17 9.04 9.82
CA SER A 244 0.85 9.63 9.53
C SER A 244 0.94 11.12 9.22
N TYR A 245 -0.20 11.74 8.89
CA TYR A 245 -0.30 13.20 8.68
C TYR A 245 0.26 14.01 9.85
N SER A 246 -0.09 13.63 11.08
CA SER A 246 0.43 14.27 12.31
C SER A 246 1.80 13.78 12.74
N GLY A 247 2.41 12.86 12.00
CA GLY A 247 3.74 12.33 12.25
C GLY A 247 4.85 13.12 11.58
N GLY A 248 6.07 12.60 11.64
CA GLY A 248 7.26 13.29 11.16
C GLY A 248 7.37 13.50 9.65
N PHE A 249 6.54 12.81 8.85
CA PHE A 249 6.57 12.84 7.38
C PHE A 249 5.29 13.37 6.73
N ALA A 250 4.25 13.69 7.51
CA ALA A 250 2.95 14.15 7.03
C ALA A 250 2.43 13.34 5.82
N GLN A 251 2.40 12.01 5.93
CA GLN A 251 2.02 11.09 4.84
C GLN A 251 0.94 10.09 5.28
N ASN A 252 0.46 9.23 4.37
CA ASN A 252 -0.51 8.15 4.66
C ASN A 252 -1.84 8.67 5.25
N TYR A 253 -2.49 9.61 4.56
CA TYR A 253 -3.80 10.17 4.90
C TYR A 253 -4.69 10.30 3.66
#